data_bc0988eb0ff66f6a0c0d4798c90294cb
#
_entry.id   bc0988eb0ff66f6a0c0d4798c90294cb
#
_cell.length_a   1.000
_cell.length_b   1.000
_cell.length_c   1.000
_cell.angle_alpha   90.00
_cell.angle_beta   90.00
_cell.angle_gamma   90.00
#
_symmetry.space_group_name_H-M   'P 1'
#
loop_
_entity.id
_entity.type
_entity.pdbx_description
1 polymer ?
#
loop_
_entity_poly.entity_id
_entity_poly.type
_entity_poly.pdbx_seq_one_letter_code
_entity_poly.pdbx_strand_id
1 'polypeptide(L)'
;MFLKHFERLLNENIPDYGDDWTIIDADGYLDGIEVVNESFHTLLPRYTNNPKALFVLDPPYLCTRQESYKQENYFDLVDFLRLVNVTRPPYIFFSSTKSEFIRFIDAMIEDKWDNWQTFDGDDRITVNVSASYSGKYEDNIVFKF
;
A
#
# COMPACT_ATOMS: atom_id res chain seq x y z
N MET A 1 1.44 -2.64 -10.10
CA MET A 1 2.29 -1.78 -9.25
C MET A 1 2.88 -2.57 -8.09
N PHE A 2 2.12 -3.44 -7.44
CA PHE A 2 2.58 -4.34 -6.38
C PHE A 2 3.80 -5.19 -6.80
N LEU A 3 3.78 -5.78 -7.99
CA LEU A 3 4.90 -6.55 -8.54
C LEU A 3 6.22 -5.78 -8.61
N LYS A 4 6.20 -4.51 -9.04
CA LYS A 4 7.43 -3.69 -9.13
C LYS A 4 8.04 -3.34 -7.77
N HIS A 5 7.22 -3.18 -6.74
CA HIS A 5 7.72 -2.91 -5.40
C HIS A 5 8.29 -4.18 -4.76
N PHE A 6 7.64 -5.30 -4.98
CA PHE A 6 8.10 -6.62 -4.54
C PHE A 6 9.39 -7.04 -5.27
N GLU A 7 9.48 -6.82 -6.57
CA GLU A 7 10.71 -7.00 -7.35
C GLU A 7 11.86 -6.15 -6.80
N ARG A 8 11.58 -4.92 -6.35
CA ARG A 8 12.59 -4.05 -5.76
C ARG A 8 13.07 -4.57 -4.40
N LEU A 9 12.19 -5.05 -3.54
CA LEU A 9 12.55 -5.66 -2.25
C LEU A 9 13.35 -6.95 -2.42
N LEU A 10 13.07 -7.73 -3.46
CA LEU A 10 13.85 -8.90 -3.83
C LEU A 10 15.23 -8.50 -4.38
N ASN A 11 15.31 -7.43 -5.16
CA ASN A 11 16.56 -6.97 -5.77
C ASN A 11 17.52 -6.30 -4.77
N GLU A 12 17.06 -5.74 -3.67
CA GLU A 12 17.95 -5.17 -2.64
C GLU A 12 18.77 -6.23 -1.89
N ASN A 13 18.39 -7.50 -1.97
CA ASN A 13 19.10 -8.63 -1.37
C ASN A 13 19.81 -9.52 -2.39
N ILE A 14 19.79 -9.21 -3.68
CA ILE A 14 20.51 -9.95 -4.71
C ILE A 14 21.87 -9.29 -4.91
N PRO A 15 22.99 -10.01 -4.77
CA PRO A 15 24.31 -9.49 -5.10
C PRO A 15 24.32 -9.00 -6.56
N ASP A 16 24.99 -7.88 -6.81
CA ASP A 16 25.18 -7.31 -8.15
C ASP A 16 25.95 -8.33 -9.03
N TYR A 17 25.22 -9.02 -9.89
CA TYR A 17 25.79 -9.99 -10.84
C TYR A 17 26.09 -9.38 -12.22
N GLY A 18 26.13 -8.06 -12.33
CA GLY A 18 26.36 -7.38 -13.61
C GLY A 18 25.14 -7.46 -14.54
N ASP A 19 25.34 -7.06 -15.81
CA ASP A 19 24.27 -6.92 -16.82
C ASP A 19 23.59 -8.22 -17.29
N ASP A 20 23.88 -9.34 -16.64
CA ASP A 20 23.26 -10.65 -16.96
C ASP A 20 21.99 -10.83 -16.12
N TRP A 21 20.89 -10.21 -16.59
CA TRP A 21 19.55 -10.45 -16.05
C TRP A 21 19.11 -11.87 -16.38
N THR A 22 19.49 -12.81 -15.54
CA THR A 22 18.87 -14.13 -15.59
C THR A 22 17.45 -13.95 -15.11
N ILE A 23 16.47 -14.05 -16.01
CA ILE A 23 15.07 -14.18 -15.63
C ILE A 23 14.99 -15.46 -14.80
N ILE A 24 14.87 -15.31 -13.49
CA ILE A 24 14.57 -16.45 -12.62
C ILE A 24 13.19 -16.91 -13.06
N ASP A 25 13.13 -18.14 -13.56
CA ASP A 25 11.88 -18.78 -13.92
C ASP A 25 11.01 -18.84 -12.66
N ALA A 26 9.97 -18.02 -12.63
CA ALA A 26 9.03 -17.94 -11.53
C ALA A 26 7.84 -18.90 -11.71
N ASP A 27 8.01 -19.94 -12.52
CA ASP A 27 6.99 -20.97 -12.72
C ASP A 27 6.54 -21.54 -11.37
N GLY A 28 5.26 -21.47 -11.13
CA GLY A 28 4.63 -21.92 -9.88
C GLY A 28 4.67 -20.93 -8.71
N TYR A 29 5.36 -19.79 -8.81
CA TYR A 29 5.43 -18.81 -7.72
C TYR A 29 4.05 -18.21 -7.35
N LEU A 30 3.17 -18.08 -8.33
CA LEU A 30 1.80 -17.58 -8.15
C LEU A 30 0.75 -18.72 -8.06
N ASP A 31 1.18 -19.97 -7.95
CA ASP A 31 0.25 -21.10 -7.84
C ASP A 31 -0.61 -20.95 -6.59
N GLY A 32 -1.92 -21.04 -6.79
CA GLY A 32 -2.90 -20.84 -5.71
C GLY A 32 -3.26 -19.39 -5.41
N ILE A 33 -2.68 -18.41 -6.13
CA ILE A 33 -3.06 -17.01 -6.04
C ILE A 33 -4.10 -16.71 -7.10
N GLU A 34 -5.25 -16.19 -6.69
CA GLU A 34 -6.26 -15.64 -7.60
C GLU A 34 -5.90 -14.20 -7.95
N VAL A 35 -5.64 -13.94 -9.24
CA VAL A 35 -5.38 -12.59 -9.76
C VAL A 35 -6.67 -12.03 -10.35
N VAL A 36 -7.16 -10.94 -9.78
CA VAL A 36 -8.36 -10.26 -10.24
C VAL A 36 -8.05 -8.81 -10.63
N ASN A 37 -8.71 -8.30 -11.65
CA ASN A 37 -8.68 -6.89 -12.05
C ASN A 37 -10.02 -6.25 -11.72
N GLU A 38 -10.23 -5.99 -10.43
CA GLU A 38 -11.45 -5.39 -9.91
C GLU A 38 -11.14 -4.11 -9.12
N SER A 39 -12.13 -3.22 -9.06
CA SER A 39 -12.05 -2.05 -8.18
C SER A 39 -12.12 -2.48 -6.71
N PHE A 40 -11.34 -1.84 -5.85
CA PHE A 40 -11.40 -2.05 -4.41
C PHE A 40 -12.79 -1.79 -3.83
N HIS A 41 -13.59 -0.93 -4.47
CA HIS A 41 -14.98 -0.64 -4.09
C HIS A 41 -15.87 -1.89 -4.14
N THR A 42 -15.57 -2.83 -5.01
CA THR A 42 -16.32 -4.08 -5.15
C THR A 42 -15.62 -5.26 -4.48
N LEU A 43 -14.29 -5.25 -4.47
CA LEU A 43 -13.49 -6.36 -3.95
C LEU A 43 -13.47 -6.38 -2.41
N LEU A 44 -13.05 -5.30 -1.76
CA LEU A 44 -12.84 -5.28 -0.31
C LEU A 44 -14.11 -5.56 0.51
N PRO A 45 -15.30 -5.04 0.15
CA PRO A 45 -16.53 -5.33 0.91
C PRO A 45 -16.87 -6.82 1.01
N ARG A 46 -16.45 -7.63 0.04
CA ARG A 46 -16.69 -9.10 0.08
C ARG A 46 -15.94 -9.78 1.23
N TYR A 47 -14.83 -9.18 1.67
CA TYR A 47 -13.92 -9.75 2.66
C TYR A 47 -13.97 -9.03 4.01
N THR A 48 -14.72 -7.92 4.13
CA THR A 48 -14.79 -7.12 5.35
C THR A 48 -15.22 -7.94 6.57
N ASN A 49 -16.12 -8.91 6.40
CA ASN A 49 -16.61 -9.77 7.48
C ASN A 49 -15.87 -11.12 7.57
N ASN A 50 -14.82 -11.34 6.78
CA ASN A 50 -14.05 -12.57 6.83
C ASN A 50 -12.89 -12.44 7.83
N PRO A 51 -12.95 -13.09 9.01
CA PRO A 51 -11.93 -12.93 10.05
C PRO A 51 -10.55 -13.51 9.65
N LYS A 52 -10.49 -14.27 8.57
CA LYS A 52 -9.24 -14.85 8.03
C LYS A 52 -8.60 -13.98 6.96
N ALA A 53 -9.25 -12.90 6.52
CA ALA A 53 -8.70 -12.02 5.49
C ALA A 53 -7.80 -10.95 6.11
N LEU A 54 -6.57 -10.87 5.63
CA LEU A 54 -5.65 -9.77 5.87
C LEU A 54 -5.73 -8.80 4.68
N PHE A 55 -5.97 -7.52 4.94
CA PHE A 55 -5.92 -6.49 3.91
C PHE A 55 -4.48 -5.98 3.76
N VAL A 56 -3.91 -6.14 2.56
CA VAL A 56 -2.63 -5.56 2.19
C VAL A 56 -2.89 -4.48 1.15
N LEU A 57 -2.74 -3.22 1.55
CA LEU A 57 -3.18 -2.05 0.82
C LEU A 57 -1.98 -1.19 0.40
N ASP A 58 -1.80 -1.01 -0.91
CA ASP A 58 -0.78 -0.14 -1.50
C ASP A 58 -1.44 0.79 -2.53
N PRO A 59 -2.29 1.73 -2.08
CA PRO A 59 -2.95 2.66 -2.98
C PRO A 59 -1.98 3.70 -3.52
N PRO A 60 -2.32 4.40 -4.62
CA PRO A 60 -1.62 5.60 -5.01
C PRO A 60 -1.57 6.60 -3.86
N TYR A 61 -0.41 7.24 -3.67
CA TYR A 61 -0.21 8.14 -2.54
C TYR A 61 -1.08 9.40 -2.68
N LEU A 62 -1.87 9.67 -1.65
CA LEU A 62 -2.72 10.85 -1.58
C LEU A 62 -1.88 12.13 -1.70
N CYS A 63 -2.39 13.13 -2.42
CA CYS A 63 -1.75 14.43 -2.66
C CYS A 63 -0.43 14.36 -3.44
N THR A 64 -0.11 13.24 -4.08
CA THR A 64 1.05 13.11 -4.96
C THR A 64 0.65 13.18 -6.44
N ARG A 65 1.64 13.48 -7.30
CA ARG A 65 1.43 13.42 -8.75
C ARG A 65 1.25 11.96 -9.17
N GLN A 66 0.16 11.68 -9.87
CA GLN A 66 -0.19 10.36 -10.38
C GLN A 66 -0.04 10.29 -11.92
N GLU A 67 1.01 10.91 -12.46
CA GLU A 67 1.22 11.05 -13.92
C GLU A 67 1.34 9.70 -14.66
N SER A 68 1.73 8.66 -13.93
CA SER A 68 1.84 7.29 -14.48
C SER A 68 0.49 6.57 -14.60
N TYR A 69 -0.57 7.15 -14.05
CA TYR A 69 -1.91 6.58 -14.12
C TYR A 69 -2.71 7.28 -15.22
N LYS A 70 -3.57 6.54 -15.90
CA LYS A 70 -4.56 7.13 -16.79
C LYS A 70 -5.51 8.01 -15.97
N GLN A 71 -5.95 9.13 -16.53
CA GLN A 71 -6.82 10.10 -15.87
C GLN A 71 -8.11 9.48 -15.33
N GLU A 72 -8.62 8.45 -16.01
CA GLU A 72 -9.80 7.66 -15.61
C GLU A 72 -9.60 6.78 -14.37
N ASN A 73 -8.34 6.54 -13.97
CA ASN A 73 -7.94 5.73 -12.82
C ASN A 73 -7.25 6.57 -11.73
N TYR A 74 -7.49 7.88 -11.73
CA TYR A 74 -6.93 8.77 -10.72
C TYR A 74 -7.56 8.45 -9.36
N PHE A 75 -6.70 8.12 -8.38
CA PHE A 75 -7.12 7.86 -7.01
C PHE A 75 -7.17 9.19 -6.26
N ASP A 76 -8.37 9.69 -6.03
CA ASP A 76 -8.61 10.98 -5.41
C ASP A 76 -8.90 10.88 -3.90
N LEU A 77 -9.19 12.04 -3.28
CA LEU A 77 -9.54 12.10 -1.87
C LEU A 77 -10.80 11.28 -1.55
N VAL A 78 -11.77 11.24 -2.45
CA VAL A 78 -13.03 10.50 -2.22
C VAL A 78 -12.75 9.01 -2.21
N ASP A 79 -11.93 8.51 -3.13
CA ASP A 79 -11.52 7.12 -3.16
C ASP A 79 -10.68 6.74 -1.94
N PHE A 80 -9.81 7.65 -1.51
CA PHE A 80 -9.04 7.47 -0.27
C PHE A 80 -9.95 7.35 0.95
N LEU A 81 -10.92 8.25 1.13
CA LEU A 81 -11.89 8.20 2.23
C LEU A 81 -12.72 6.92 2.23
N ARG A 82 -13.12 6.45 1.04
CA ARG A 82 -13.83 5.17 0.89
C ARG A 82 -12.95 3.98 1.26
N LEU A 83 -11.67 4.00 0.87
CA LEU A 83 -10.71 2.96 1.24
C LEU A 83 -10.51 2.91 2.75
N VAL A 84 -10.27 4.05 3.39
CA VAL A 84 -10.15 4.16 4.85
C VAL A 84 -11.40 3.62 5.54
N ASN A 85 -12.58 3.97 5.05
CA ASN A 85 -13.84 3.54 5.64
C ASN A 85 -14.12 2.04 5.53
N VAL A 86 -13.61 1.37 4.50
CA VAL A 86 -13.76 -0.08 4.32
C VAL A 86 -12.64 -0.88 4.97
N THR A 87 -11.54 -0.22 5.33
CA THR A 87 -10.40 -0.85 6.00
C THR A 87 -10.78 -1.30 7.41
N ARG A 88 -10.30 -2.47 7.78
CA ARG A 88 -10.48 -3.06 9.13
C ARG A 88 -9.30 -3.97 9.48
N PRO A 89 -8.98 -4.18 10.75
CA PRO A 89 -8.00 -5.17 11.17
C PRO A 89 -8.43 -6.61 10.80
N PRO A 90 -7.45 -7.49 10.46
CA PRO A 90 -6.05 -7.18 10.31
C PRO A 90 -5.74 -6.50 8.97
N TYR A 91 -4.83 -5.52 9.00
CA TYR A 91 -4.38 -4.85 7.77
C TYR A 91 -2.90 -4.47 7.81
N ILE A 92 -2.30 -4.30 6.61
CA ILE A 92 -1.03 -3.66 6.35
C ILE A 92 -1.28 -2.58 5.29
N PHE A 93 -0.95 -1.34 5.60
CA PHE A 93 -1.17 -0.20 4.72
C PHE A 93 0.15 0.47 4.38
N PHE A 94 0.50 0.51 3.09
CA PHE A 94 1.71 1.17 2.60
C PHE A 94 1.42 2.62 2.25
N SER A 95 2.34 3.50 2.61
CA SER A 95 2.26 4.93 2.35
C SER A 95 3.66 5.55 2.26
N SER A 96 3.77 6.85 2.10
CA SER A 96 5.04 7.57 2.20
C SER A 96 4.86 8.93 2.86
N THR A 97 5.95 9.56 3.28
CA THR A 97 5.94 10.92 3.82
C THR A 97 5.51 11.98 2.79
N LYS A 98 5.46 11.62 1.50
CA LYS A 98 4.88 12.47 0.45
C LYS A 98 3.35 12.46 0.45
N SER A 99 2.76 11.50 1.16
CA SER A 99 1.31 11.36 1.31
C SER A 99 0.86 11.99 2.62
N GLU A 100 -0.31 12.58 2.65
CA GLU A 100 -0.96 13.08 3.86
C GLU A 100 -1.59 11.96 4.72
N PHE A 101 -1.32 10.68 4.41
CA PHE A 101 -2.00 9.54 5.03
C PHE A 101 -1.82 9.49 6.54
N ILE A 102 -0.56 9.56 7.02
CA ILE A 102 -0.27 9.48 8.47
C ILE A 102 -0.93 10.64 9.21
N ARG A 103 -0.79 11.85 8.69
CA ARG A 103 -1.40 13.05 9.28
C ARG A 103 -2.93 12.98 9.31
N PHE A 104 -3.51 12.40 8.27
CA PHE A 104 -4.95 12.19 8.21
C PHE A 104 -5.42 11.20 9.29
N ILE A 105 -4.72 10.06 9.44
CA ILE A 105 -5.06 9.07 10.48
C ILE A 105 -4.91 9.67 11.88
N ASP A 106 -3.84 10.41 12.13
CA ASP A 106 -3.63 11.05 13.44
C ASP A 106 -4.78 12.01 13.78
N ALA A 107 -5.19 12.86 12.83
CA ALA A 107 -6.34 13.74 13.01
C ALA A 107 -7.65 12.96 13.23
N MET A 108 -7.86 11.88 12.47
CA MET A 108 -9.03 11.03 12.61
C MET A 108 -9.12 10.37 13.99
N ILE A 109 -7.99 9.94 14.56
CA ILE A 109 -7.92 9.35 15.90
C ILE A 109 -8.13 10.42 16.96
N GLU A 110 -7.48 11.57 16.84
CA GLU A 110 -7.55 12.69 17.79
C GLU A 110 -8.98 13.24 17.89
N ASP A 111 -9.60 13.50 16.77
CA ASP A 111 -10.94 14.09 16.67
C ASP A 111 -12.07 13.04 16.73
N LYS A 112 -11.73 11.76 16.80
CA LYS A 112 -12.67 10.62 16.85
C LYS A 112 -13.67 10.63 15.68
N TRP A 113 -13.17 10.80 14.48
CA TRP A 113 -13.98 10.72 13.26
C TRP A 113 -14.52 9.31 13.05
N ASP A 114 -15.44 9.15 12.10
CA ASP A 114 -15.99 7.84 11.79
C ASP A 114 -14.86 6.83 11.50
N ASN A 115 -14.98 5.61 12.05
CA ASN A 115 -14.04 4.51 11.91
C ASN A 115 -12.63 4.73 12.54
N TRP A 116 -12.45 5.71 13.41
CA TRP A 116 -11.17 6.00 14.07
C TRP A 116 -10.60 4.79 14.84
N GLN A 117 -11.45 3.94 15.43
CA GLN A 117 -11.03 2.76 16.21
C GLN A 117 -10.28 1.73 15.36
N THR A 118 -10.48 1.74 14.04
CA THR A 118 -9.74 0.89 13.12
C THR A 118 -8.25 1.18 13.19
N PHE A 119 -7.87 2.44 13.32
CA PHE A 119 -6.48 2.90 13.29
C PHE A 119 -5.93 3.22 14.70
N ASP A 120 -6.76 3.39 15.70
CA ASP A 120 -6.32 3.65 17.08
C ASP A 120 -5.49 2.46 17.59
N GLY A 121 -4.27 2.75 18.05
CA GLY A 121 -3.32 1.72 18.48
C GLY A 121 -2.71 0.91 17.31
N ASP A 122 -2.62 1.49 16.13
CA ASP A 122 -1.84 0.93 15.02
C ASP A 122 -0.33 0.91 15.35
N ASP A 123 0.39 -0.02 14.72
CA ASP A 123 1.85 -0.03 14.70
C ASP A 123 2.36 0.63 13.42
N ARG A 124 3.52 1.30 13.51
CA ARG A 124 4.11 2.05 12.38
C ARG A 124 5.58 1.76 12.23
N ILE A 125 6.00 1.54 10.99
CA ILE A 125 7.40 1.41 10.59
C ILE A 125 7.70 2.44 9.52
N THR A 126 8.80 3.19 9.70
CA THR A 126 9.27 4.16 8.73
C THR A 126 10.64 3.73 8.21
N VAL A 127 10.78 3.70 6.89
CA VAL A 127 12.04 3.33 6.21
C VAL A 127 12.49 4.48 5.34
N ASN A 128 13.74 4.91 5.53
CA ASN A 128 14.37 5.93 4.67
C ASN A 128 14.63 5.36 3.27
N VAL A 129 14.10 6.01 2.24
CA VAL A 129 14.31 5.63 0.84
C VAL A 129 15.05 6.75 0.12
N SER A 130 16.20 6.40 -0.48
CA SER A 130 16.96 7.30 -1.36
C SER A 130 16.62 6.96 -2.80
N ALA A 131 15.72 7.71 -3.43
CA ALA A 131 15.30 7.45 -4.81
C ALA A 131 16.17 8.13 -5.88
N SER A 132 16.99 9.12 -5.51
CA SER A 132 17.94 9.82 -6.39
C SER A 132 18.75 10.83 -5.59
N TYR A 133 19.73 11.46 -6.23
CA TYR A 133 20.62 12.49 -5.64
C TYR A 133 19.87 13.67 -5.00
N SER A 134 18.59 13.89 -5.29
CA SER A 134 17.79 15.05 -4.85
C SER A 134 16.49 14.74 -4.10
N GLY A 135 16.14 13.49 -3.92
CA GLY A 135 14.86 13.12 -3.30
C GLY A 135 15.00 12.09 -2.19
N LYS A 136 15.13 12.56 -0.95
CA LYS A 136 14.95 11.72 0.23
C LYS A 136 13.45 11.71 0.58
N TYR A 137 12.88 10.56 0.71
CA TYR A 137 11.53 10.37 1.27
C TYR A 137 11.54 9.10 2.12
N GLU A 138 10.56 8.98 2.97
CA GLU A 138 10.38 7.81 3.82
C GLU A 138 9.14 7.07 3.37
N ASP A 139 9.26 5.76 3.24
CA ASP A 139 8.09 4.88 3.11
C ASP A 139 7.61 4.50 4.50
N ASN A 140 6.31 4.51 4.67
CA ASN A 140 5.64 4.17 5.91
C ASN A 140 4.82 2.89 5.72
N ILE A 141 4.87 2.03 6.71
CA ILE A 141 3.98 0.88 6.84
C ILE A 141 3.17 1.09 8.11
N VAL A 142 1.87 1.13 7.97
CA VAL A 142 0.91 1.19 9.09
C VAL A 142 0.17 -0.14 9.15
N PHE A 143 0.15 -0.79 10.30
CA PHE A 143 -0.49 -2.09 10.40
C PHE A 143 -1.14 -2.33 11.77
N LYS A 144 -2.12 -3.22 11.77
CA LYS A 144 -2.81 -3.65 12.98
C LYS A 144 -3.29 -5.09 12.80
N PHE A 145 -3.00 -5.93 13.79
CA PHE A 145 -3.41 -7.34 13.82
C PHE A 145 -4.40 -7.63 14.93
#